data_de9a154b6bb439c46e91a035354068be
#
_entry.id   de9a154b6bb439c46e91a035354068be
#
_cell.length_a   1.000
_cell.length_b   1.000
_cell.length_c   1.000
_cell.angle_alpha   90.00
_cell.angle_beta   90.00
_cell.angle_gamma   90.00
#
_symmetry.space_group_name_H-M   'P 1'
#
loop_
_entity.id
_entity.type
_entity.pdbx_description
1 polymer ?
#
loop_
_entity_poly.entity_id
_entity_poly.type
_entity_poly.pdbx_seq_one_letter_code
_entity_poly.pdbx_strand_id
1 'polypeptide(L)'
;MKPIIEKKSLIPDHQFGFRNNHATVEQVHRMVNLINAGLEEKKYCSAAFLDVSQAFDKVWHQGLRYKLKKLLPAHFYNILESYLHNRFFYVDFKGEETTLRSVLSGVPQGSVLGPLLYLIYTADLPTSNHTSLYTFAHDTAIIAVHEDPAVASSHLQNHLNKVGDWLKEWKIKANATKSQHITFTLRRNDCPAVTLDEVEVPRSDSVKYLGRRYLTLTEG
;
A
#
# COMPACT_ATOMS: atom_id res chain seq x y z
N MET A 1 3.86 -23.56 -1.53
CA MET A 1 3.36 -22.29 -2.09
C MET A 1 4.45 -21.21 -2.14
N LYS A 2 5.16 -20.88 -1.05
CA LYS A 2 6.26 -19.90 -1.06
C LYS A 2 7.26 -20.08 -2.22
N PRO A 3 7.81 -21.28 -2.50
CA PRO A 3 8.77 -21.45 -3.61
C PRO A 3 8.21 -21.09 -4.99
N ILE A 4 6.89 -21.27 -5.22
CA ILE A 4 6.28 -20.92 -6.51
C ILE A 4 6.12 -19.42 -6.63
N ILE A 5 5.75 -18.74 -5.55
CA ILE A 5 5.61 -17.29 -5.50
C ILE A 5 6.96 -16.61 -5.75
N GLU A 6 8.01 -17.11 -5.13
CA GLU A 6 9.37 -16.63 -5.31
C GLU A 6 9.90 -16.92 -6.73
N LYS A 7 9.74 -18.17 -7.20
CA LYS A 7 10.19 -18.57 -8.57
C LYS A 7 9.48 -17.79 -9.68
N LYS A 8 8.21 -17.41 -9.48
CA LYS A 8 7.43 -16.62 -10.45
C LYS A 8 7.50 -15.11 -10.21
N SER A 9 8.26 -14.65 -9.20
CA SER A 9 8.35 -13.24 -8.81
C SER A 9 6.97 -12.58 -8.69
N LEU A 10 6.01 -13.28 -8.06
CA LEU A 10 4.63 -12.81 -7.98
C LEU A 10 4.44 -11.61 -7.06
N ILE A 11 5.39 -11.36 -6.16
CA ILE A 11 5.38 -10.20 -5.26
C ILE A 11 6.41 -9.22 -5.79
N PRO A 12 6.01 -7.98 -6.11
CA PRO A 12 6.90 -6.98 -6.69
C PRO A 12 7.97 -6.51 -5.70
N ASP A 13 9.09 -5.99 -6.23
CA ASP A 13 10.26 -5.59 -5.44
C ASP A 13 10.02 -4.35 -4.54
N HIS A 14 8.99 -3.58 -4.81
CA HIS A 14 8.62 -2.47 -3.93
C HIS A 14 7.89 -2.94 -2.65
N GLN A 15 7.37 -4.18 -2.61
CA GLN A 15 6.68 -4.75 -1.44
C GLN A 15 7.67 -5.49 -0.54
N PHE A 16 7.83 -4.99 0.68
CA PHE A 16 8.72 -5.55 1.71
C PHE A 16 7.97 -6.30 2.82
N GLY A 17 6.68 -6.03 3.01
CA GLY A 17 5.89 -6.67 4.06
C GLY A 17 5.78 -8.18 3.88
N PHE A 18 5.90 -8.93 4.97
CA PHE A 18 5.73 -10.39 5.04
C PHE A 18 6.65 -11.20 4.09
N ARG A 19 7.76 -10.62 3.65
CA ARG A 19 8.78 -11.29 2.83
C ARG A 19 9.97 -11.68 3.69
N ASN A 20 10.61 -12.81 3.35
CA ASN A 20 11.88 -13.20 3.96
C ASN A 20 12.98 -12.20 3.56
N ASN A 21 13.91 -11.92 4.47
CA ASN A 21 15.02 -11.00 4.25
C ASN A 21 14.60 -9.57 3.82
N HIS A 22 13.40 -9.13 4.25
CA HIS A 22 12.89 -7.78 4.00
C HIS A 22 12.38 -7.21 5.32
N ALA A 23 13.14 -6.31 5.92
CA ALA A 23 12.79 -5.67 7.18
C ALA A 23 12.19 -4.27 6.96
N THR A 24 11.45 -3.78 7.96
CA THR A 24 10.94 -2.39 7.97
C THR A 24 12.08 -1.39 7.87
N VAL A 25 13.22 -1.67 8.52
CA VAL A 25 14.42 -0.82 8.50
C VAL A 25 14.97 -0.67 7.08
N GLU A 26 15.01 -1.73 6.29
CA GLU A 26 15.49 -1.68 4.91
C GLU A 26 14.59 -0.84 4.02
N GLN A 27 13.26 -0.97 4.17
CA GLN A 27 12.31 -0.15 3.41
C GLN A 27 12.44 1.33 3.79
N VAL A 28 12.61 1.62 5.08
CA VAL A 28 12.88 2.97 5.58
C VAL A 28 14.17 3.53 4.99
N HIS A 29 15.27 2.76 4.99
CA HIS A 29 16.55 3.19 4.42
C HIS A 29 16.44 3.50 2.92
N ARG A 30 15.75 2.66 2.15
CA ARG A 30 15.52 2.91 0.71
C ARG A 30 14.80 4.24 0.49
N MET A 31 13.75 4.51 1.26
CA MET A 31 12.99 5.76 1.19
C MET A 31 13.83 6.97 1.59
N VAL A 32 14.53 6.88 2.72
CA VAL A 32 15.38 7.97 3.23
C VAL A 32 16.53 8.27 2.28
N ASN A 33 17.17 7.26 1.71
CA ASN A 33 18.23 7.45 0.72
C ASN A 33 17.74 8.22 -0.52
N LEU A 34 16.52 7.93 -1.02
CA LEU A 34 15.95 8.70 -2.11
C LEU A 34 15.71 10.17 -1.73
N ILE A 35 15.14 10.40 -0.53
CA ILE A 35 14.89 11.76 -0.05
C ILE A 35 16.20 12.51 0.12
N ASN A 36 17.19 11.91 0.77
CA ASN A 36 18.51 12.54 0.98
C ASN A 36 19.20 12.90 -0.33
N ALA A 37 19.21 11.99 -1.32
CA ALA A 37 19.75 12.28 -2.64
C ALA A 37 19.04 13.48 -3.31
N GLY A 38 17.71 13.55 -3.20
CA GLY A 38 16.94 14.70 -3.66
C GLY A 38 17.31 15.99 -2.95
N LEU A 39 17.51 15.96 -1.63
CA LEU A 39 17.90 17.11 -0.83
C LEU A 39 19.34 17.58 -1.15
N GLU A 40 20.29 16.66 -1.31
CA GLU A 40 21.68 16.97 -1.71
C GLU A 40 21.72 17.67 -3.07
N GLU A 41 20.87 17.25 -4.01
CA GLU A 41 20.69 17.89 -5.32
C GLU A 41 19.80 19.15 -5.27
N LYS A 42 19.36 19.60 -4.09
CA LYS A 42 18.45 20.73 -3.89
C LYS A 42 17.14 20.60 -4.68
N LYS A 43 16.63 19.38 -4.82
CA LYS A 43 15.34 19.07 -5.47
C LYS A 43 14.19 19.10 -4.47
N TYR A 44 12.99 18.98 -5.01
CA TYR A 44 11.75 18.78 -4.26
C TYR A 44 11.38 17.31 -4.27
N CYS A 45 11.08 16.76 -3.10
CA CYS A 45 10.53 15.43 -2.95
C CYS A 45 9.06 15.55 -2.51
N SER A 46 8.14 15.44 -3.45
CA SER A 46 6.69 15.40 -3.19
C SER A 46 6.30 13.97 -2.83
N ALA A 47 5.80 13.73 -1.62
CA ALA A 47 5.53 12.41 -1.09
C ALA A 47 4.09 12.28 -0.57
N ALA A 48 3.40 11.21 -0.97
CA ALA A 48 2.10 10.83 -0.44
C ALA A 48 2.21 9.53 0.36
N PHE A 49 1.69 9.55 1.59
CA PHE A 49 1.56 8.38 2.46
C PHE A 49 0.10 8.01 2.56
N LEU A 50 -0.27 6.84 2.03
CA LEU A 50 -1.65 6.43 1.89
C LEU A 50 -2.09 5.57 3.08
N ASP A 51 -3.26 5.92 3.65
CA ASP A 51 -3.94 5.12 4.68
C ASP A 51 -4.94 4.17 4.01
N VAL A 52 -4.63 2.89 4.00
CA VAL A 52 -5.54 1.85 3.51
C VAL A 52 -6.29 1.24 4.68
N SER A 53 -7.53 1.67 4.87
CA SER A 53 -8.35 1.26 6.00
C SER A 53 -8.76 -0.21 5.91
N GLN A 54 -8.55 -0.98 7.00
CA GLN A 54 -8.99 -2.38 7.12
C GLN A 54 -8.51 -3.26 5.95
N ALA A 55 -7.27 -3.09 5.52
CA ALA A 55 -6.71 -3.70 4.32
C ALA A 55 -6.93 -5.23 4.23
N PHE A 56 -6.72 -5.95 5.34
CA PHE A 56 -6.91 -7.41 5.41
C PHE A 56 -8.38 -7.81 5.44
N ASP A 57 -9.24 -7.04 6.09
CA ASP A 57 -10.67 -7.36 6.28
C ASP A 57 -11.51 -7.02 5.04
N LYS A 58 -10.99 -6.18 4.16
CA LYS A 58 -11.66 -5.71 2.94
C LYS A 58 -11.21 -6.41 1.65
N VAL A 59 -10.36 -7.41 1.72
CA VAL A 59 -9.95 -8.18 0.53
C VAL A 59 -11.20 -8.80 -0.13
N TRP A 60 -11.51 -8.36 -1.33
CA TRP A 60 -12.67 -8.84 -2.07
C TRP A 60 -12.43 -10.27 -2.60
N HIS A 61 -13.19 -11.25 -2.09
CA HIS A 61 -12.97 -12.67 -2.38
C HIS A 61 -13.04 -13.02 -3.86
N GLN A 62 -13.98 -12.44 -4.62
CA GLN A 62 -14.08 -12.75 -6.07
C GLN A 62 -12.86 -12.21 -6.82
N GLY A 63 -12.40 -10.99 -6.50
CA GLY A 63 -11.17 -10.42 -7.07
C GLY A 63 -9.93 -11.22 -6.70
N LEU A 64 -9.81 -11.64 -5.44
CA LEU A 64 -8.72 -12.50 -5.00
C LEU A 64 -8.73 -13.85 -5.74
N ARG A 65 -9.87 -14.51 -5.85
CA ARG A 65 -10.03 -15.78 -6.61
C ARG A 65 -9.63 -15.62 -8.07
N TYR A 66 -10.02 -14.51 -8.72
CA TYR A 66 -9.62 -14.21 -10.08
C TYR A 66 -8.10 -14.15 -10.22
N LYS A 67 -7.41 -13.40 -9.34
CA LYS A 67 -5.95 -13.30 -9.34
C LYS A 67 -5.27 -14.64 -9.03
N LEU A 68 -5.75 -15.37 -8.03
CA LEU A 68 -5.21 -16.69 -7.69
C LEU A 68 -5.34 -17.69 -8.85
N LYS A 69 -6.48 -17.71 -9.53
CA LYS A 69 -6.72 -18.59 -10.69
C LYS A 69 -5.78 -18.29 -11.86
N LYS A 70 -5.48 -16.99 -12.07
CA LYS A 70 -4.57 -16.53 -13.13
C LYS A 70 -3.10 -16.81 -12.82
N LEU A 71 -2.70 -16.71 -11.55
CA LEU A 71 -1.30 -16.71 -11.14
C LEU A 71 -0.79 -18.09 -10.70
N LEU A 72 -1.66 -18.93 -10.14
CA LEU A 72 -1.27 -20.18 -9.50
C LEU A 72 -1.69 -21.42 -10.31
N PRO A 73 -0.94 -22.53 -10.20
CA PRO A 73 -1.38 -23.83 -10.69
C PRO A 73 -2.71 -24.27 -10.06
N ALA A 74 -3.51 -25.04 -10.81
CA ALA A 74 -4.88 -25.42 -10.42
C ALA A 74 -4.97 -26.07 -9.03
N HIS A 75 -4.04 -26.93 -8.67
CA HIS A 75 -4.06 -27.61 -7.36
C HIS A 75 -3.89 -26.63 -6.18
N PHE A 76 -3.06 -25.58 -6.31
CA PHE A 76 -2.96 -24.54 -5.28
C PHE A 76 -4.18 -23.63 -5.27
N TYR A 77 -4.70 -23.28 -6.45
CA TYR A 77 -5.94 -22.52 -6.55
C TYR A 77 -7.09 -23.20 -5.81
N ASN A 78 -7.31 -24.49 -6.08
CA ASN A 78 -8.40 -25.26 -5.48
C ASN A 78 -8.32 -25.31 -3.95
N ILE A 79 -7.10 -25.47 -3.40
CA ILE A 79 -6.89 -25.45 -1.95
C ILE A 79 -7.25 -24.06 -1.37
N LEU A 80 -6.80 -22.98 -2.01
CA LEU A 80 -7.06 -21.62 -1.52
C LEU A 80 -8.53 -21.22 -1.72
N GLU A 81 -9.16 -21.69 -2.79
CA GLU A 81 -10.60 -21.51 -2.99
C GLU A 81 -11.39 -22.19 -1.88
N SER A 82 -11.10 -23.45 -1.58
CA SER A 82 -11.73 -24.18 -0.46
C SER A 82 -11.49 -23.48 0.88
N TYR A 83 -10.28 -22.91 1.09
CA TYR A 83 -9.96 -22.17 2.30
C TYR A 83 -10.78 -20.89 2.47
N LEU A 84 -11.16 -20.21 1.37
CA LEU A 84 -11.94 -18.99 1.39
C LEU A 84 -13.46 -19.24 1.26
N HIS A 85 -13.87 -20.45 0.82
CA HIS A 85 -15.26 -20.77 0.55
C HIS A 85 -16.01 -21.18 1.81
N ASN A 86 -17.32 -20.86 1.87
CA ASN A 86 -18.24 -21.29 2.94
C ASN A 86 -17.71 -20.99 4.36
N ARG A 87 -17.16 -19.82 4.55
CA ARG A 87 -16.75 -19.35 5.88
C ARG A 87 -17.88 -18.57 6.53
N PHE A 88 -18.08 -18.87 7.81
CA PHE A 88 -19.08 -18.22 8.64
C PHE A 88 -18.45 -17.75 9.93
N PHE A 89 -19.06 -16.78 10.57
CA PHE A 89 -18.72 -16.33 11.91
C PHE A 89 -19.99 -16.12 12.74
N TYR A 90 -19.87 -16.20 14.03
CA TYR A 90 -20.84 -15.74 15.00
C TYR A 90 -20.11 -14.97 16.10
N VAL A 91 -20.82 -14.16 16.85
CA VAL A 91 -20.28 -13.46 18.01
C VAL A 91 -20.89 -14.08 19.24
N ASP A 92 -20.06 -14.51 20.17
CA ASP A 92 -20.44 -14.92 21.53
C ASP A 92 -20.17 -13.74 22.49
N PHE A 93 -21.18 -13.35 23.20
CA PHE A 93 -21.07 -12.34 24.26
C PHE A 93 -21.81 -12.81 25.49
N LYS A 94 -21.09 -13.14 26.56
CA LYS A 94 -21.61 -13.62 27.85
C LYS A 94 -22.50 -14.87 27.75
N GLY A 95 -22.20 -15.77 26.82
CA GLY A 95 -22.95 -17.01 26.59
C GLY A 95 -24.17 -16.85 25.65
N GLU A 96 -24.39 -15.68 25.11
CA GLU A 96 -25.38 -15.43 24.06
C GLU A 96 -24.70 -15.39 22.70
N GLU A 97 -25.10 -16.31 21.81
CA GLU A 97 -24.54 -16.41 20.45
C GLU A 97 -25.42 -15.74 19.42
N THR A 98 -24.81 -15.00 18.49
CA THR A 98 -25.53 -14.46 17.33
C THR A 98 -25.77 -15.56 16.28
N THR A 99 -26.68 -15.33 15.36
CA THR A 99 -26.84 -16.19 14.17
C THR A 99 -25.58 -16.20 13.34
N LEU A 100 -25.28 -17.34 12.70
CA LEU A 100 -24.18 -17.50 11.75
C LEU A 100 -24.30 -16.52 10.58
N ARG A 101 -23.21 -15.82 10.29
CA ARG A 101 -23.11 -14.87 9.17
C ARG A 101 -21.96 -15.28 8.25
N SER A 102 -22.20 -15.19 6.93
CA SER A 102 -21.20 -15.51 5.92
C SER A 102 -20.08 -14.47 5.89
N VAL A 103 -18.83 -14.93 5.74
CA VAL A 103 -17.66 -14.09 5.50
C VAL A 103 -17.51 -13.90 3.98
N LEU A 104 -17.84 -12.71 3.46
CA LEU A 104 -17.83 -12.39 2.04
C LEU A 104 -16.57 -11.63 1.59
N SER A 105 -15.78 -11.15 2.53
CA SER A 105 -14.54 -10.41 2.30
C SER A 105 -13.54 -10.67 3.42
N GLY A 106 -12.29 -10.27 3.18
CA GLY A 106 -11.20 -10.37 4.13
C GLY A 106 -10.43 -11.68 4.05
N VAL A 107 -9.22 -11.60 4.57
CA VAL A 107 -8.36 -12.79 4.78
C VAL A 107 -8.15 -12.99 6.26
N PRO A 108 -8.16 -14.25 6.76
CA PRO A 108 -8.09 -14.51 8.20
C PRO A 108 -6.83 -13.92 8.82
N GLN A 109 -7.01 -12.98 9.75
CA GLN A 109 -5.92 -12.44 10.55
C GLN A 109 -5.40 -13.53 11.50
N GLY A 110 -4.08 -13.54 11.75
CA GLY A 110 -3.42 -14.57 12.55
C GLY A 110 -3.14 -15.89 11.80
N SER A 111 -3.61 -16.05 10.57
CA SER A 111 -3.26 -17.20 9.73
C SER A 111 -1.96 -16.97 8.95
N VAL A 112 -1.22 -18.05 8.69
CA VAL A 112 -0.01 -17.99 7.85
C VAL A 112 -0.34 -17.61 6.40
N LEU A 113 -1.55 -17.90 5.92
CA LEU A 113 -1.99 -17.63 4.56
C LEU A 113 -2.53 -16.21 4.37
N GLY A 114 -3.10 -15.59 5.41
CA GLY A 114 -3.68 -14.25 5.33
C GLY A 114 -2.75 -13.20 4.72
N PRO A 115 -1.57 -12.99 5.28
CA PRO A 115 -0.59 -12.07 4.71
C PRO A 115 -0.22 -12.38 3.26
N LEU A 116 -0.01 -13.66 2.94
CA LEU A 116 0.35 -14.08 1.59
C LEU A 116 -0.76 -13.80 0.56
N LEU A 117 -2.01 -14.07 0.92
CA LEU A 117 -3.17 -13.80 0.08
C LEU A 117 -3.34 -12.29 -0.15
N TYR A 118 -3.08 -11.48 0.88
CA TYR A 118 -3.08 -10.03 0.76
C TYR A 118 -1.99 -9.54 -0.20
N LEU A 119 -0.75 -10.05 -0.07
CA LEU A 119 0.34 -9.68 -0.97
C LEU A 119 0.04 -10.05 -2.43
N ILE A 120 -0.55 -11.21 -2.70
CA ILE A 120 -0.98 -11.60 -4.05
C ILE A 120 -2.11 -10.68 -4.54
N TYR A 121 -3.03 -10.31 -3.65
CA TYR A 121 -4.14 -9.43 -4.00
C TYR A 121 -3.68 -8.03 -4.42
N THR A 122 -2.62 -7.53 -3.81
CA THR A 122 -2.06 -6.20 -4.07
C THR A 122 -0.82 -6.20 -4.97
N ALA A 123 -0.43 -7.36 -5.53
CA ALA A 123 0.82 -7.50 -6.28
C ALA A 123 0.88 -6.67 -7.56
N ASP A 124 -0.25 -6.32 -8.15
CA ASP A 124 -0.38 -5.53 -9.36
C ASP A 124 -0.70 -4.04 -9.11
N LEU A 125 -0.37 -3.55 -7.90
CA LEU A 125 -0.45 -2.11 -7.60
C LEU A 125 0.35 -1.33 -8.66
N PRO A 126 -0.27 -0.33 -9.32
CA PRO A 126 0.38 0.43 -10.38
C PRO A 126 1.72 1.04 -9.96
N THR A 127 2.65 1.10 -10.88
CA THR A 127 3.93 1.78 -10.74
C THR A 127 4.06 2.89 -11.79
N SER A 128 5.02 3.79 -11.60
CA SER A 128 5.32 4.86 -12.54
C SER A 128 6.83 5.08 -12.65
N ASN A 129 7.30 5.44 -13.84
CA ASN A 129 8.74 5.70 -14.08
C ASN A 129 9.22 7.03 -13.45
N HIS A 130 8.29 7.90 -13.04
CA HIS A 130 8.61 9.22 -12.47
C HIS A 130 8.45 9.28 -10.96
N THR A 131 8.10 8.16 -10.33
CA THR A 131 7.90 8.07 -8.89
C THR A 131 8.47 6.78 -8.35
N SER A 132 8.86 6.79 -7.08
CA SER A 132 9.28 5.60 -6.35
C SER A 132 8.15 5.16 -5.42
N LEU A 133 7.84 3.85 -5.46
CA LEU A 133 6.80 3.22 -4.65
C LEU A 133 7.44 2.39 -3.53
N TYR A 134 6.96 2.57 -2.32
CA TYR A 134 7.40 1.86 -1.12
C TYR A 134 6.19 1.28 -0.42
N THR A 135 6.08 -0.05 -0.39
CA THR A 135 5.00 -0.73 0.30
C THR A 135 5.53 -1.69 1.35
N PHE A 136 4.91 -1.68 2.52
CA PHE A 136 5.14 -2.65 3.58
C PHE A 136 3.78 -3.14 4.09
N ALA A 137 3.35 -4.28 3.58
CA ALA A 137 1.97 -4.75 3.71
C ALA A 137 0.98 -3.71 3.14
N HIS A 138 0.20 -3.04 3.99
CA HIS A 138 -0.76 -2.01 3.60
C HIS A 138 -0.22 -0.57 3.72
N ASP A 139 0.89 -0.38 4.42
CA ASP A 139 1.56 0.92 4.48
C ASP A 139 2.18 1.24 3.12
N THR A 140 1.75 2.33 2.50
CA THR A 140 2.15 2.71 1.15
C THR A 140 2.65 4.15 1.14
N ALA A 141 3.86 4.35 0.60
CA ALA A 141 4.41 5.67 0.32
C ALA A 141 4.79 5.78 -1.16
N ILE A 142 4.48 6.92 -1.78
CA ILE A 142 4.79 7.25 -3.17
C ILE A 142 5.53 8.56 -3.18
N ILE A 143 6.71 8.61 -3.81
CA ILE A 143 7.57 9.79 -3.82
C ILE A 143 7.98 10.14 -5.24
N ALA A 144 7.76 11.40 -5.62
CA ALA A 144 8.28 12.00 -6.83
C ALA A 144 9.40 12.99 -6.48
N VAL A 145 10.51 12.97 -7.23
CA VAL A 145 11.64 13.88 -7.05
C VAL A 145 11.88 14.68 -8.32
N HIS A 146 11.89 16.01 -8.21
CA HIS A 146 12.15 16.89 -9.35
C HIS A 146 12.69 18.25 -8.91
N GLU A 147 13.36 18.98 -9.81
CA GLU A 147 13.89 20.34 -9.57
C GLU A 147 12.77 21.39 -9.46
N ASP A 148 11.68 21.17 -10.15
CA ASP A 148 10.48 22.01 -10.16
C ASP A 148 9.40 21.36 -9.28
N PRO A 149 8.85 22.09 -8.28
CA PRO A 149 7.86 21.56 -7.36
C PRO A 149 6.53 21.22 -8.05
N ALA A 150 6.15 21.96 -9.10
CA ALA A 150 4.93 21.68 -9.85
C ALA A 150 5.05 20.39 -10.66
N VAL A 151 6.22 20.12 -11.24
CA VAL A 151 6.51 18.86 -11.94
C VAL A 151 6.55 17.70 -10.99
N ALA A 152 7.18 17.84 -9.80
CA ALA A 152 7.18 16.81 -8.76
C ALA A 152 5.75 16.43 -8.36
N SER A 153 4.89 17.43 -8.07
CA SER A 153 3.49 17.18 -7.75
C SER A 153 2.70 16.58 -8.92
N SER A 154 2.95 17.02 -10.15
CA SER A 154 2.30 16.45 -11.34
C SER A 154 2.64 14.98 -11.53
N HIS A 155 3.91 14.59 -11.34
CA HIS A 155 4.34 13.20 -11.38
C HIS A 155 3.65 12.37 -10.29
N LEU A 156 3.59 12.90 -9.06
CA LEU A 156 2.90 12.25 -7.95
C LEU A 156 1.41 12.12 -8.23
N GLN A 157 0.74 13.19 -8.70
CA GLN A 157 -0.68 13.20 -9.02
C GLN A 157 -1.02 12.17 -10.11
N ASN A 158 -0.23 12.10 -11.18
CA ASN A 158 -0.43 11.13 -12.25
C ASN A 158 -0.33 9.68 -11.74
N HIS A 159 0.51 9.42 -10.75
CA HIS A 159 0.60 8.10 -10.13
C HIS A 159 -0.58 7.86 -9.17
N LEU A 160 -0.98 8.84 -8.37
CA LEU A 160 -2.14 8.76 -7.48
C LEU A 160 -3.43 8.49 -8.26
N ASN A 161 -3.61 9.08 -9.44
CA ASN A 161 -4.76 8.81 -10.32
C ASN A 161 -4.82 7.32 -10.71
N LYS A 162 -3.70 6.74 -11.17
CA LYS A 162 -3.62 5.30 -11.50
C LYS A 162 -3.89 4.41 -10.28
N VAL A 163 -3.37 4.81 -9.12
CA VAL A 163 -3.63 4.08 -7.86
C VAL A 163 -5.10 4.20 -7.47
N GLY A 164 -5.72 5.37 -7.59
CA GLY A 164 -7.15 5.59 -7.32
C GLY A 164 -8.03 4.70 -8.20
N ASP A 165 -7.77 4.65 -9.50
CA ASP A 165 -8.51 3.77 -10.43
C ASP A 165 -8.34 2.30 -10.07
N TRP A 166 -7.12 1.87 -9.75
CA TRP A 166 -6.81 0.52 -9.29
C TRP A 166 -7.53 0.17 -7.97
N LEU A 167 -7.54 1.10 -7.00
CA LEU A 167 -8.25 0.91 -5.74
C LEU A 167 -9.75 0.69 -5.95
N LYS A 168 -10.39 1.45 -6.86
CA LYS A 168 -11.80 1.29 -7.23
C LYS A 168 -12.05 -0.06 -7.88
N GLU A 169 -11.21 -0.45 -8.85
CA GLU A 169 -11.32 -1.74 -9.54
C GLU A 169 -11.28 -2.92 -8.56
N TRP A 170 -10.34 -2.90 -7.62
CA TRP A 170 -10.15 -3.97 -6.64
C TRP A 170 -10.94 -3.78 -5.34
N LYS A 171 -11.86 -2.81 -5.29
CA LYS A 171 -12.72 -2.53 -4.12
C LYS A 171 -11.94 -2.32 -2.82
N ILE A 172 -10.77 -1.74 -2.92
CA ILE A 172 -9.95 -1.33 -1.77
C ILE A 172 -10.27 0.12 -1.44
N LYS A 173 -10.44 0.42 -0.16
CA LYS A 173 -10.72 1.79 0.29
C LYS A 173 -9.46 2.41 0.89
N ALA A 174 -8.89 3.40 0.21
CA ALA A 174 -7.96 4.33 0.84
C ALA A 174 -8.75 5.49 1.47
N ASN A 175 -8.24 5.99 2.59
CA ASN A 175 -8.82 7.15 3.25
C ASN A 175 -7.98 8.38 2.93
N ALA A 176 -8.41 9.17 1.94
CA ALA A 176 -7.70 10.38 1.52
C ALA A 176 -7.48 11.36 2.69
N THR A 177 -8.48 11.53 3.57
CA THR A 177 -8.40 12.48 4.70
C THR A 177 -7.46 12.03 5.83
N LYS A 178 -7.11 10.75 5.90
CA LYS A 178 -6.11 10.19 6.82
C LYS A 178 -4.76 9.98 6.15
N SER A 179 -4.73 9.99 4.82
CA SER A 179 -3.49 10.02 4.04
C SER A 179 -2.80 11.37 4.24
N GLN A 180 -1.52 11.45 3.99
CA GLN A 180 -0.73 12.65 4.23
C GLN A 180 0.13 12.97 3.01
N HIS A 181 0.15 14.24 2.60
CA HIS A 181 1.08 14.77 1.61
C HIS A 181 2.15 15.60 2.33
N ILE A 182 3.42 15.34 2.06
CA ILE A 182 4.55 16.04 2.63
C ILE A 182 5.57 16.40 1.55
N THR A 183 6.15 17.59 1.65
CA THR A 183 7.27 18.01 0.80
C THR A 183 8.56 17.98 1.60
N PHE A 184 9.56 17.24 1.13
CA PHE A 184 10.93 17.33 1.65
C PHE A 184 11.76 18.17 0.69
N THR A 185 12.32 19.28 1.17
CA THR A 185 13.15 20.19 0.39
C THR A 185 13.99 21.08 1.29
N LEU A 186 15.12 21.56 0.78
CA LEU A 186 15.93 22.63 1.39
C LEU A 186 15.62 24.01 0.78
N ARG A 187 14.57 24.12 -0.04
CA ARG A 187 14.14 25.36 -0.68
C ARG A 187 12.90 25.91 0.02
N ARG A 188 12.61 27.22 -0.21
CA ARG A 188 11.50 27.93 0.45
C ARG A 188 10.11 27.53 -0.05
N ASN A 189 10.00 27.07 -1.31
CA ASN A 189 8.70 26.75 -1.91
C ASN A 189 8.29 25.32 -1.59
N ASP A 190 7.00 25.12 -1.44
CA ASP A 190 6.39 23.80 -1.32
C ASP A 190 5.92 23.23 -2.65
N CYS A 191 5.71 21.92 -2.69
CA CYS A 191 5.03 21.25 -3.79
C CYS A 191 3.52 21.57 -3.77
N PRO A 192 2.86 21.79 -4.93
CA PRO A 192 1.41 21.90 -5.02
C PRO A 192 0.67 20.72 -4.39
N ALA A 193 -0.54 20.97 -3.87
CA ALA A 193 -1.40 19.94 -3.30
C ALA A 193 -1.73 18.85 -4.32
N VAL A 194 -1.96 17.64 -3.83
CA VAL A 194 -2.37 16.48 -4.63
C VAL A 194 -3.69 15.91 -4.13
N THR A 195 -4.39 15.18 -4.99
CA THR A 195 -5.68 14.57 -4.67
C THR A 195 -5.63 13.05 -4.83
N LEU A 196 -6.47 12.35 -4.09
CA LEU A 196 -6.77 10.93 -4.27
C LEU A 196 -8.29 10.81 -4.39
N ASP A 197 -8.78 10.26 -5.50
CA ASP A 197 -10.22 10.19 -5.80
C ASP A 197 -10.93 11.54 -5.67
N GLU A 198 -10.35 12.60 -6.26
CA GLU A 198 -10.85 13.98 -6.24
C GLU A 198 -10.86 14.65 -4.85
N VAL A 199 -10.46 13.93 -3.80
CA VAL A 199 -10.33 14.46 -2.44
C VAL A 199 -8.88 14.88 -2.21
N GLU A 200 -8.68 16.13 -1.75
CA GLU A 200 -7.35 16.63 -1.43
C GLU A 200 -6.71 15.80 -0.31
N VAL A 201 -5.46 15.38 -0.51
CA VAL A 201 -4.67 14.71 0.51
C VAL A 201 -4.10 15.77 1.44
N PRO A 202 -4.43 15.74 2.75
CA PRO A 202 -3.99 16.75 3.68
C PRO A 202 -2.47 16.94 3.70
N ARG A 203 -2.03 18.19 3.67
CA ARG A 203 -0.63 18.55 3.91
C ARG A 203 -0.25 18.34 5.35
N SER A 204 0.96 17.89 5.56
CA SER A 204 1.53 17.68 6.89
C SER A 204 3.00 18.03 6.91
N ASP A 205 3.45 18.62 8.02
CA ASP A 205 4.88 18.88 8.27
C ASP A 205 5.56 17.65 8.89
N SER A 206 4.80 16.62 9.23
CA SER A 206 5.33 15.39 9.76
C SER A 206 4.47 14.20 9.36
N VAL A 207 5.10 13.07 9.05
CA VAL A 207 4.42 11.83 8.75
C VAL A 207 5.02 10.68 9.54
N LYS A 208 4.17 9.75 9.96
CA LYS A 208 4.61 8.50 10.59
C LYS A 208 4.50 7.37 9.55
N TYR A 209 5.63 6.73 9.27
CA TYR A 209 5.71 5.58 8.38
C TYR A 209 6.56 4.48 9.01
N LEU A 210 6.05 3.26 9.08
CA LEU A 210 6.72 2.07 9.65
C LEU A 210 7.33 2.33 11.05
N GLY A 211 6.55 3.02 11.92
CA GLY A 211 6.98 3.31 13.29
C GLY A 211 7.97 4.47 13.46
N ARG A 212 8.42 5.09 12.37
CA ARG A 212 9.29 6.26 12.36
C ARG A 212 8.52 7.51 11.98
N ARG A 213 8.93 8.66 12.57
CA ARG A 213 8.38 9.98 12.22
C ARG A 213 9.38 10.71 11.32
N TYR A 214 8.89 11.29 10.24
CA TYR A 214 9.62 12.11 9.28
C TYR A 214 9.07 13.53 9.37
N LEU A 215 9.96 14.51 9.33
CA LEU A 215 9.62 15.93 9.41
C LEU A 215 10.07 16.63 8.14
N THR A 216 9.35 17.69 7.75
CA THR A 216 9.87 18.65 6.78
C THR A 216 11.09 19.36 7.40
N LEU A 217 12.09 19.65 6.57
CA LEU A 217 13.20 20.52 6.98
C LEU A 217 12.75 21.96 6.74
N THR A 218 12.01 22.53 7.68
CA THR A 218 11.78 23.97 7.70
C THR A 218 13.00 24.63 8.32
N GLU A 219 13.74 25.43 7.53
CA GLU A 219 14.68 26.38 8.12
C GLU A 219 13.87 27.36 8.98
N GLY A 220 14.21 27.43 10.31
CA GLY A 220 13.68 28.40 11.23
C GLY A 220 14.21 29.81 10.92
#